data_cac838fc7b1f825c6c4beef317b90001
#
_entry.id   cac838fc7b1f825c6c4beef317b90001
#
_cell.length_a   1.000
_cell.length_b   1.000
_cell.length_c   1.000
_cell.angle_alpha   90.00
_cell.angle_beta   90.00
_cell.angle_gamma   90.00
#
_symmetry.space_group_name_H-M   'P 1'
#
loop_
_entity.id
_entity.type
_entity.pdbx_description
1 polymer ?
#
loop_
_entity_poly.entity_id
_entity_poly.type
_entity_poly.pdbx_seq_one_letter_code
_entity_poly.pdbx_strand_id
1 'polypeptide(L)'
;MSISNLTKDEARTAFNYVDGVLLWKPRNKNKNWDTRWIGKPAGRTKSDGRMDISYGNKRIKYHRAVWNWWLGHIPEGMEIDHINGNPSDNRIENLRMCSHQDNMLNRKIQNNNKCGHKNIYFRKDRNVWVVDLRNKGKRFVQDCKTLEEAKELAYNARMKLHGQFANHGQHLAEAA
;
A
#
# COMPACT_ATOMS: atom_id res chain seq x y z
N MET A 1 13.76 -2.49 15.14
CA MET A 1 14.72 -2.58 14.00
C MET A 1 14.36 -1.45 13.03
N SER A 2 15.29 -0.52 12.78
CA SER A 2 15.05 0.55 11.82
C SER A 2 14.90 -0.06 10.42
N ILE A 3 13.90 0.43 9.68
CA ILE A 3 13.69 0.01 8.29
C ILE A 3 14.83 0.64 7.48
N SER A 4 15.77 -0.18 7.03
CA SER A 4 16.86 0.29 6.18
C SER A 4 16.29 0.66 4.81
N ASN A 5 16.69 1.83 4.31
CA ASN A 5 16.41 2.26 2.93
C ASN A 5 17.69 2.18 2.11
N LEU A 6 17.54 2.02 0.80
CA LEU A 6 18.60 2.25 -0.16
C LEU A 6 18.63 3.74 -0.53
N THR A 7 19.79 4.25 -0.86
CA THR A 7 19.86 5.49 -1.64
C THR A 7 19.43 5.20 -3.09
N LYS A 8 19.15 6.25 -3.86
CA LYS A 8 18.84 6.11 -5.29
C LYS A 8 19.98 5.47 -6.07
N ASP A 9 21.20 5.86 -5.75
CA ASP A 9 22.41 5.34 -6.42
C ASP A 9 22.65 3.86 -6.05
N GLU A 10 22.49 3.48 -4.78
CA GLU A 10 22.54 2.08 -4.37
C GLU A 10 21.49 1.24 -5.10
N ALA A 11 20.26 1.73 -5.20
CA ALA A 11 19.19 1.01 -5.88
C ALA A 11 19.47 0.85 -7.39
N ARG A 12 19.90 1.91 -8.06
CA ARG A 12 20.22 1.89 -9.49
C ARG A 12 21.48 1.09 -9.83
N THR A 13 22.44 1.05 -8.92
CA THR A 13 23.64 0.22 -9.05
C THR A 13 23.30 -1.27 -8.90
N ALA A 14 22.39 -1.59 -7.97
CA ALA A 14 22.05 -2.97 -7.65
C ALA A 14 21.05 -3.60 -8.62
N PHE A 15 20.14 -2.82 -9.21
CA PHE A 15 18.98 -3.33 -9.94
C PHE A 15 18.72 -2.62 -11.27
N ASN A 16 18.18 -3.37 -12.22
CA ASN A 16 17.37 -2.86 -13.32
C ASN A 16 15.89 -2.94 -12.88
N TYR A 17 15.08 -2.02 -13.38
CA TYR A 17 13.64 -2.02 -13.16
C TYR A 17 12.90 -2.31 -14.47
N VAL A 18 11.95 -3.26 -14.42
CA VAL A 18 11.08 -3.59 -15.54
C VAL A 18 9.68 -3.87 -14.96
N ASP A 19 8.73 -3.01 -15.27
CA ASP A 19 7.29 -3.18 -14.94
C ASP A 19 7.01 -3.69 -13.51
N GLY A 20 7.50 -2.98 -12.52
CA GLY A 20 7.34 -3.35 -11.09
C GLY A 20 8.35 -4.37 -10.57
N VAL A 21 9.17 -4.94 -11.46
CA VAL A 21 10.16 -5.96 -11.11
C VAL A 21 11.57 -5.39 -11.08
N LEU A 22 12.27 -5.57 -9.95
CA LEU A 22 13.69 -5.29 -9.84
C LEU A 22 14.49 -6.53 -10.22
N LEU A 23 15.38 -6.39 -11.19
CA LEU A 23 16.27 -7.45 -11.67
C LEU A 23 17.69 -7.18 -11.20
N TRP A 24 18.39 -8.20 -10.75
CA TRP A 24 19.77 -8.07 -10.28
C TRP A 24 20.73 -7.63 -11.38
N LYS A 25 21.55 -6.62 -11.09
CA LYS A 25 22.72 -6.24 -11.88
C LYS A 25 23.98 -6.97 -11.45
N PRO A 26 25.05 -7.00 -12.29
CA PRO A 26 26.35 -7.54 -11.90
C PRO A 26 26.88 -6.83 -10.66
N ARG A 27 27.41 -7.58 -9.70
CA ARG A 27 28.08 -7.03 -8.52
C ARG A 27 29.59 -6.91 -8.70
N ASN A 28 30.16 -7.64 -9.67
CA ASN A 28 31.58 -7.71 -9.97
C ASN A 28 32.50 -8.13 -8.80
N LYS A 29 31.90 -8.64 -7.72
CA LYS A 29 32.60 -9.08 -6.51
C LYS A 29 32.70 -10.60 -6.37
N ASN A 30 31.79 -11.32 -7.03
CA ASN A 30 31.69 -12.77 -6.95
C ASN A 30 31.09 -13.33 -8.24
N LYS A 31 31.94 -13.90 -9.10
CA LYS A 31 31.52 -14.49 -10.39
C LYS A 31 30.43 -15.56 -10.25
N ASN A 32 30.51 -16.42 -9.24
CA ASN A 32 29.49 -17.46 -9.04
C ASN A 32 28.12 -16.89 -8.69
N TRP A 33 28.10 -15.82 -7.88
CA TRP A 33 26.87 -15.11 -7.56
C TRP A 33 26.30 -14.43 -8.80
N ASP A 34 27.14 -13.71 -9.55
CA ASP A 34 26.76 -13.02 -10.76
C ASP A 34 26.19 -13.99 -11.81
N THR A 35 26.84 -15.09 -12.08
CA THR A 35 26.35 -16.14 -13.02
C THR A 35 24.98 -16.67 -12.60
N ARG A 36 24.72 -16.78 -11.29
CA ARG A 36 23.47 -17.34 -10.76
C ARG A 36 22.31 -16.35 -10.77
N TRP A 37 22.57 -15.06 -10.54
CA TRP A 37 21.52 -14.08 -10.20
C TRP A 37 21.35 -12.92 -11.17
N ILE A 38 22.32 -12.59 -12.02
CA ILE A 38 22.18 -11.51 -13.00
C ILE A 38 20.92 -11.70 -13.84
N GLY A 39 20.15 -10.62 -14.00
CA GLY A 39 18.92 -10.58 -14.79
C GLY A 39 17.73 -11.32 -14.18
N LYS A 40 17.90 -11.99 -13.03
CA LYS A 40 16.78 -12.63 -12.33
C LYS A 40 16.06 -11.65 -11.40
N PRO A 41 14.75 -11.87 -11.13
CA PRO A 41 14.00 -11.08 -10.17
C PRO A 41 14.66 -11.06 -8.80
N ALA A 42 14.80 -9.88 -8.23
CA ALA A 42 15.28 -9.68 -6.89
C ALA A 42 14.15 -9.86 -5.87
N GLY A 43 14.52 -10.23 -4.65
CA GLY A 43 13.59 -10.28 -3.53
C GLY A 43 12.91 -11.63 -3.34
N ARG A 44 12.10 -11.67 -2.28
CA ARG A 44 11.34 -12.85 -1.83
C ARG A 44 9.91 -12.41 -1.49
N THR A 45 8.94 -13.12 -2.02
CA THR A 45 7.53 -12.95 -1.67
C THR A 45 7.21 -13.70 -0.37
N LYS A 46 6.44 -13.06 0.50
CA LYS A 46 5.89 -13.62 1.73
C LYS A 46 4.50 -14.21 1.47
N SER A 47 3.99 -14.99 2.43
CA SER A 47 2.64 -15.57 2.38
C SER A 47 1.51 -14.53 2.27
N ASP A 48 1.74 -13.30 2.74
CA ASP A 48 0.79 -12.19 2.67
C ASP A 48 0.90 -11.35 1.37
N GLY A 49 1.68 -11.80 0.39
CA GLY A 49 1.92 -11.13 -0.89
C GLY A 49 2.96 -10.00 -0.83
N ARG A 50 3.41 -9.60 0.36
CA ARG A 50 4.47 -8.61 0.50
C ARG A 50 5.81 -9.16 0.07
N MET A 51 6.67 -8.29 -0.42
CA MET A 51 8.02 -8.66 -0.85
C MET A 51 9.09 -7.92 -0.05
N ASP A 52 10.20 -8.58 0.20
CA ASP A 52 11.42 -8.01 0.77
C ASP A 52 12.63 -8.32 -0.11
N ILE A 53 13.63 -7.43 -0.07
CA ILE A 53 14.94 -7.65 -0.69
C ILE A 53 16.01 -7.62 0.40
N SER A 54 16.97 -8.54 0.30
CA SER A 54 18.21 -8.49 1.08
C SER A 54 19.33 -7.91 0.21
N TYR A 55 19.90 -6.80 0.63
CA TYR A 55 21.04 -6.15 -0.05
C TYR A 55 22.11 -5.76 0.98
N GLY A 56 23.28 -6.36 0.85
CA GLY A 56 24.29 -6.34 1.92
C GLY A 56 23.69 -6.93 3.21
N ASN A 57 23.87 -6.22 4.31
CA ASN A 57 23.31 -6.60 5.62
C ASN A 57 21.94 -5.96 5.89
N LYS A 58 21.32 -5.33 4.88
CA LYS A 58 20.03 -4.64 5.00
C LYS A 58 18.90 -5.52 4.49
N ARG A 59 17.77 -5.55 5.21
CA ARG A 59 16.51 -6.08 4.72
C ARG A 59 15.57 -4.91 4.42
N ILE A 60 15.10 -4.84 3.19
CA ILE A 60 14.39 -3.69 2.65
C ILE A 60 13.03 -4.15 2.12
N LYS A 61 11.98 -3.39 2.41
CA LYS A 61 10.66 -3.63 1.80
C LYS A 61 10.74 -3.33 0.31
N TYR A 62 10.23 -4.23 -0.51
CA TYR A 62 10.36 -4.20 -1.97
C TYR A 62 9.86 -2.90 -2.61
N HIS A 63 8.63 -2.48 -2.28
CA HIS A 63 8.05 -1.23 -2.78
C HIS A 63 8.89 0.00 -2.42
N ARG A 64 9.60 -0.01 -1.27
CA ARG A 64 10.53 1.08 -0.92
C ARG A 64 11.78 1.05 -1.80
N ALA A 65 12.28 -0.13 -2.17
CA ALA A 65 13.41 -0.26 -3.09
C ALA A 65 13.04 0.22 -4.50
N VAL A 66 11.83 -0.10 -4.98
CA VAL A 66 11.29 0.43 -6.25
C VAL A 66 11.16 1.95 -6.19
N TRP A 67 10.57 2.48 -5.13
CA TRP A 67 10.45 3.94 -4.94
C TRP A 67 11.82 4.63 -4.98
N ASN A 68 12.80 4.09 -4.23
CA ASN A 68 14.15 4.64 -4.18
C ASN A 68 14.85 4.60 -5.55
N TRP A 69 14.61 3.55 -6.33
CA TRP A 69 15.15 3.42 -7.68
C TRP A 69 14.66 4.54 -8.60
N TRP A 70 13.39 4.91 -8.51
CA TRP A 70 12.75 5.94 -9.33
C TRP A 70 12.95 7.35 -8.76
N LEU A 71 12.51 7.57 -7.55
CA LEU A 71 12.30 8.89 -6.96
C LEU A 71 13.33 9.23 -5.87
N GLY A 72 14.01 8.23 -5.32
CA GLY A 72 15.08 8.42 -4.34
C GLY A 72 14.56 8.48 -2.90
N HIS A 73 14.95 9.52 -2.18
CA HIS A 73 14.75 9.61 -0.73
C HIS A 73 13.30 9.54 -0.29
N ILE A 74 13.07 8.75 0.76
CA ILE A 74 11.78 8.70 1.49
C ILE A 74 12.01 9.42 2.82
N PRO A 75 11.39 10.59 3.06
CA PRO A 75 11.54 11.33 4.28
C PRO A 75 11.19 10.51 5.53
N GLU A 76 11.76 10.88 6.66
CA GLU A 76 11.43 10.26 7.94
C GLU A 76 9.93 10.46 8.27
N GLY A 77 9.30 9.42 8.82
CA GLY A 77 7.87 9.43 9.10
C GLY A 77 6.96 9.19 7.89
N MET A 78 7.52 9.16 6.66
CA MET A 78 6.74 8.86 5.46
C MET A 78 6.77 7.37 5.11
N GLU A 79 5.66 6.92 4.57
CA GLU A 79 5.43 5.54 4.12
C GLU A 79 5.22 5.50 2.61
N ILE A 80 5.51 4.34 2.00
CA ILE A 80 5.10 4.05 0.62
C ILE A 80 3.93 3.08 0.69
N ASP A 81 2.85 3.45 0.05
CA ASP A 81 1.57 2.73 0.02
C ASP A 81 1.25 2.27 -1.41
N HIS A 82 0.55 1.13 -1.52
CA HIS A 82 0.01 0.63 -2.78
C HIS A 82 -1.39 1.23 -2.99
N ILE A 83 -1.56 2.02 -4.05
CA ILE A 83 -2.82 2.74 -4.35
C ILE A 83 -4.00 1.77 -4.46
N ASN A 84 -3.80 0.65 -5.17
CA ASN A 84 -4.82 -0.39 -5.33
C ASN A 84 -4.92 -1.36 -4.13
N GLY A 85 -4.08 -1.20 -3.10
CA GLY A 85 -4.03 -2.09 -1.93
C GLY A 85 -3.51 -3.50 -2.20
N ASN A 86 -2.97 -3.79 -3.39
CA ASN A 86 -2.31 -5.05 -3.73
C ASN A 86 -0.81 -4.97 -3.43
N PRO A 87 -0.29 -5.68 -2.40
CA PRO A 87 1.11 -5.59 -1.99
C PRO A 87 2.09 -6.24 -2.97
N SER A 88 1.58 -6.98 -3.96
CA SER A 88 2.38 -7.62 -5.01
C SER A 88 2.56 -6.72 -6.24
N ASP A 89 1.74 -5.69 -6.42
CA ASP A 89 1.81 -4.77 -7.56
C ASP A 89 2.74 -3.59 -7.24
N ASN A 90 4.02 -3.77 -7.55
CA ASN A 90 5.07 -2.79 -7.28
C ASN A 90 5.40 -1.88 -8.47
N ARG A 91 4.51 -1.73 -9.44
CA ARG A 91 4.66 -0.73 -10.48
C ARG A 91 4.67 0.66 -9.86
N ILE A 92 5.53 1.54 -10.38
CA ILE A 92 5.72 2.88 -9.78
C ILE A 92 4.43 3.70 -9.79
N GLU A 93 3.58 3.53 -10.82
CA GLU A 93 2.28 4.19 -10.97
C GLU A 93 1.28 3.78 -9.88
N ASN A 94 1.48 2.58 -9.31
CA ASN A 94 0.67 2.07 -8.19
C ASN A 94 1.24 2.43 -6.82
N LEU A 95 2.40 3.08 -6.74
CA LEU A 95 3.02 3.47 -5.49
C LEU A 95 2.81 4.96 -5.23
N ARG A 96 2.55 5.32 -3.98
CA ARG A 96 2.49 6.71 -3.53
C ARG A 96 3.16 6.88 -2.18
N MET A 97 3.70 8.08 -1.95
CA MET A 97 4.19 8.48 -0.64
C MET A 97 3.04 9.05 0.19
N CYS A 98 2.95 8.66 1.44
CA CYS A 98 1.89 9.10 2.34
C CYS A 98 2.38 9.17 3.79
N SER A 99 1.66 9.91 4.63
CA SER A 99 1.83 9.83 6.09
C SER A 99 1.28 8.50 6.60
N HIS A 100 1.69 8.11 7.82
CA HIS A 100 1.11 6.93 8.49
C HIS A 100 -0.42 7.06 8.62
N GLN A 101 -0.93 8.26 8.95
CA GLN A 101 -2.37 8.51 9.07
C GLN A 101 -3.10 8.30 7.74
N ASP A 102 -2.55 8.80 6.65
CA ASP A 102 -3.17 8.65 5.33
C ASP A 102 -3.13 7.18 4.86
N ASN A 103 -2.04 6.45 5.15
CA ASN A 103 -1.94 5.02 4.86
C ASN A 103 -3.00 4.20 5.63
N MET A 104 -3.31 4.60 6.86
CA MET A 104 -4.40 3.96 7.62
C MET A 104 -5.76 4.07 6.94
N LEU A 105 -6.01 5.12 6.14
CA LEU A 105 -7.26 5.29 5.40
C LEU A 105 -7.39 4.29 4.24
N ASN A 106 -6.26 3.85 3.66
CA ASN A 106 -6.23 2.86 2.58
C ASN A 106 -6.35 1.40 3.06
N ARG A 107 -6.48 1.13 4.36
CA ARG A 107 -6.61 -0.23 4.87
C ARG A 107 -7.84 -0.94 4.34
N LYS A 108 -7.70 -2.26 4.13
CA LYS A 108 -8.82 -3.18 3.83
C LYS A 108 -9.87 -3.14 4.95
N ILE A 109 -11.08 -3.57 4.60
CA ILE A 109 -12.12 -3.85 5.59
C ILE A 109 -11.60 -4.88 6.60
N GLN A 110 -11.82 -4.61 7.87
CA GLN A 110 -11.39 -5.52 8.95
C GLN A 110 -12.29 -6.76 8.97
N ASN A 111 -11.73 -7.91 9.31
CA ASN A 111 -12.46 -9.19 9.36
C ASN A 111 -13.62 -9.20 10.36
N ASN A 112 -13.63 -8.32 11.36
CA ASN A 112 -14.72 -8.16 12.31
C ASN A 112 -15.87 -7.30 11.80
N ASN A 113 -15.76 -6.72 10.60
CA ASN A 113 -16.84 -5.97 9.97
C ASN A 113 -17.92 -6.92 9.42
N LYS A 114 -19.00 -7.08 10.16
CA LYS A 114 -20.09 -8.02 9.85
C LYS A 114 -20.95 -7.59 8.66
N CYS A 115 -21.00 -6.29 8.31
CA CYS A 115 -21.83 -5.81 7.21
C CYS A 115 -21.14 -5.83 5.85
N GLY A 116 -19.80 -6.12 5.80
CA GLY A 116 -19.03 -6.15 4.56
C GLY A 116 -18.76 -4.79 3.92
N HIS A 117 -19.16 -3.69 4.54
CA HIS A 117 -19.00 -2.33 4.00
C HIS A 117 -18.16 -1.45 4.94
N LYS A 118 -17.13 -0.83 4.41
CA LYS A 118 -16.20 0.02 5.17
C LYS A 118 -16.91 1.25 5.71
N ASN A 119 -16.70 1.54 7.00
CA ASN A 119 -17.27 2.67 7.72
C ASN A 119 -18.79 2.61 7.90
N ILE A 120 -19.42 1.46 7.72
CA ILE A 120 -20.85 1.24 7.88
C ILE A 120 -21.07 0.14 8.91
N TYR A 121 -22.03 0.32 9.80
CA TYR A 121 -22.51 -0.72 10.71
C TYR A 121 -23.99 -0.53 11.04
N PHE A 122 -24.65 -1.62 11.40
CA PHE A 122 -26.07 -1.60 11.79
C PHE A 122 -26.24 -1.48 13.30
N ARG A 123 -27.02 -0.50 13.76
CA ARG A 123 -27.40 -0.32 15.13
C ARG A 123 -28.76 -0.94 15.40
N LYS A 124 -28.76 -2.10 16.09
CA LYS A 124 -29.97 -2.86 16.39
C LYS A 124 -30.93 -2.12 17.34
N ASP A 125 -30.40 -1.39 18.30
CA ASP A 125 -31.16 -0.63 19.31
C ASP A 125 -32.04 0.48 18.69
N ARG A 126 -31.61 1.02 17.56
CA ARG A 126 -32.30 2.10 16.85
C ARG A 126 -32.82 1.69 15.49
N ASN A 127 -32.58 0.47 15.06
CA ASN A 127 -32.94 -0.07 13.74
C ASN A 127 -32.47 0.81 12.58
N VAL A 128 -31.23 1.31 12.64
CA VAL A 128 -30.64 2.20 11.63
C VAL A 128 -29.26 1.73 11.20
N TRP A 129 -28.89 2.07 9.98
CA TRP A 129 -27.53 1.98 9.49
C TRP A 129 -26.75 3.24 9.88
N VAL A 130 -25.53 3.10 10.34
CA VAL A 130 -24.68 4.22 10.74
C VAL A 130 -23.45 4.27 9.87
N VAL A 131 -23.18 5.45 9.33
CA VAL A 131 -21.92 5.79 8.65
C VAL A 131 -21.06 6.53 9.64
N ASP A 132 -19.87 6.01 9.98
CA ASP A 132 -18.90 6.63 10.91
C ASP A 132 -17.50 6.67 10.27
N LEU A 133 -17.04 7.87 9.95
CA LEU A 133 -15.73 8.13 9.39
C LEU A 133 -14.95 9.09 10.26
N ARG A 134 -13.62 8.89 10.32
CA ARG A 134 -12.70 9.80 11.01
C ARG A 134 -11.48 10.07 10.17
N ASN A 135 -11.07 11.33 10.13
CA ASN A 135 -9.81 11.75 9.52
C ASN A 135 -9.27 13.02 10.18
N LYS A 136 -8.00 12.99 10.65
CA LYS A 136 -7.28 14.16 11.19
C LYS A 136 -8.10 14.95 12.22
N GLY A 137 -8.69 14.25 13.21
CA GLY A 137 -9.51 14.86 14.25
C GLY A 137 -10.95 15.20 13.85
N LYS A 138 -11.29 15.18 12.57
CA LYS A 138 -12.66 15.35 12.08
C LYS A 138 -13.39 14.01 12.12
N ARG A 139 -14.62 14.02 12.62
CA ARG A 139 -15.51 12.86 12.62
C ARG A 139 -16.79 13.20 11.85
N PHE A 140 -17.22 12.29 11.01
CA PHE A 140 -18.50 12.33 10.32
C PHE A 140 -19.32 11.13 10.79
N VAL A 141 -20.50 11.37 11.34
CA VAL A 141 -21.43 10.32 11.78
C VAL A 141 -22.83 10.68 11.30
N GLN A 142 -23.49 9.76 10.62
CA GLN A 142 -24.86 9.94 10.19
C GLN A 142 -25.62 8.62 10.16
N ASP A 143 -26.88 8.67 10.61
CA ASP A 143 -27.81 7.56 10.57
C ASP A 143 -28.54 7.54 9.21
N CYS A 144 -28.76 6.34 8.68
CA CYS A 144 -29.47 6.08 7.43
C CYS A 144 -30.54 5.04 7.66
N LYS A 145 -31.64 5.12 6.94
CA LYS A 145 -32.75 4.15 7.05
C LYS A 145 -32.44 2.85 6.33
N THR A 146 -31.73 2.94 5.19
CA THR A 146 -31.39 1.79 4.35
C THR A 146 -29.88 1.60 4.24
N LEU A 147 -29.46 0.39 3.86
CA LEU A 147 -28.04 0.09 3.59
C LEU A 147 -27.57 0.83 2.33
N GLU A 148 -28.42 0.98 1.34
CA GLU A 148 -28.13 1.68 0.08
C GLU A 148 -27.81 3.15 0.34
N GLU A 149 -28.65 3.85 1.10
CA GLU A 149 -28.36 5.22 1.55
C GLU A 149 -27.02 5.30 2.28
N ALA A 150 -26.75 4.35 3.17
CA ALA A 150 -25.50 4.33 3.92
C ALA A 150 -24.27 4.09 3.02
N LYS A 151 -24.38 3.26 1.99
CA LYS A 151 -23.29 3.04 1.00
C LYS A 151 -22.97 4.30 0.21
N GLU A 152 -23.98 4.96 -0.33
CA GLU A 152 -23.82 6.20 -1.11
C GLU A 152 -23.24 7.32 -0.22
N LEU A 153 -23.81 7.50 0.96
CA LEU A 153 -23.33 8.49 1.91
C LEU A 153 -21.88 8.23 2.33
N ALA A 154 -21.52 6.97 2.63
CA ALA A 154 -20.17 6.60 3.00
C ALA A 154 -19.17 6.78 1.85
N TYR A 155 -19.59 6.55 0.60
CA TYR A 155 -18.77 6.84 -0.58
C TYR A 155 -18.46 8.34 -0.68
N ASN A 156 -19.49 9.19 -0.67
CA ASN A 156 -19.35 10.64 -0.77
C ASN A 156 -18.57 11.24 0.40
N ALA A 157 -18.81 10.77 1.63
CA ALA A 157 -18.10 11.20 2.81
C ALA A 157 -16.61 10.81 2.75
N ARG A 158 -16.25 9.61 2.26
CA ARG A 158 -14.85 9.20 2.06
C ARG A 158 -14.17 10.08 1.01
N MET A 159 -14.79 10.33 -0.12
CA MET A 159 -14.24 11.23 -1.16
C MET A 159 -13.95 12.61 -0.57
N LYS A 160 -14.86 13.17 0.21
CA LYS A 160 -14.73 14.50 0.81
C LYS A 160 -13.68 14.56 1.93
N LEU A 161 -13.60 13.53 2.79
CA LEU A 161 -12.73 13.53 3.97
C LEU A 161 -11.36 12.94 3.70
N HIS A 162 -11.25 11.92 2.84
CA HIS A 162 -10.01 11.18 2.59
C HIS A 162 -9.34 11.55 1.26
N GLY A 163 -10.08 12.20 0.33
CA GLY A 163 -9.57 12.62 -0.97
C GLY A 163 -8.93 11.46 -1.74
N GLN A 164 -7.72 11.66 -2.22
CA GLN A 164 -6.95 10.64 -2.96
C GLN A 164 -6.64 9.35 -2.16
N PHE A 165 -6.82 9.35 -0.85
CA PHE A 165 -6.65 8.18 0.02
C PHE A 165 -7.98 7.49 0.33
N ALA A 166 -9.08 7.88 -0.31
CA ALA A 166 -10.37 7.23 -0.14
C ALA A 166 -10.31 5.78 -0.66
N ASN A 167 -10.52 4.82 0.24
CA ASN A 167 -10.63 3.41 -0.09
C ASN A 167 -12.05 2.94 0.23
N HIS A 168 -12.77 2.49 -0.78
CA HIS A 168 -14.17 2.10 -0.69
C HIS A 168 -14.35 0.64 -0.25
N GLY A 169 -13.25 -0.06 0.07
CA GLY A 169 -13.27 -1.47 0.51
C GLY A 169 -13.33 -2.47 -0.64
N GLN A 170 -13.54 -2.03 -1.86
CA GLN A 170 -13.37 -2.84 -3.06
C GLN A 170 -11.96 -2.61 -3.58
N HIS A 171 -11.18 -3.67 -3.75
CA HIS A 171 -9.98 -3.57 -4.57
C HIS A 171 -10.44 -3.37 -6.01
N LEU A 172 -9.85 -2.40 -6.71
CA LEU A 172 -10.01 -2.22 -8.16
C LEU A 172 -9.41 -3.45 -8.90
N ALA A 173 -9.99 -4.60 -8.71
CA ALA A 173 -9.60 -5.85 -9.36
C ALA A 173 -10.57 -6.21 -10.50
N GLU A 174 -11.50 -5.33 -10.89
CA GLU A 174 -12.43 -5.57 -11.99
C GLU A 174 -12.68 -4.27 -12.76
N ALA A 175 -11.70 -3.83 -13.51
CA ALA A 175 -11.87 -2.99 -14.69
C ALA A 175 -10.82 -3.44 -15.71
N ALA A 176 -11.07 -4.57 -16.31
CA ALA A 176 -10.46 -5.00 -17.56
C ALA A 176 -11.55 -5.16 -18.59
#